data_6cd80f7722a063f01c88bb9e05309f9a
#
_entry.id   6cd80f7722a063f01c88bb9e05309f9a
#
_cell.length_a   1.000
_cell.length_b   1.000
_cell.length_c   1.000
_cell.angle_alpha   90.00
_cell.angle_beta   90.00
_cell.angle_gamma   90.00
#
_symmetry.space_group_name_H-M   'P 1'
#
loop_
_entity.id
_entity.type
_entity.pdbx_description
1 polymer ?
#
loop_
_entity_poly.entity_id
_entity_poly.type
_entity_poly.pdbx_seq_one_letter_code
_entity_poly.pdbx_strand_id
1 'polypeptide(L)'
;MLTNNPRTRREVLLGAAASLAAASALPAAPDNKPAGKPALCLFSKHLPHLGYKDLARTLRELGFPGVDLTTRAEGHVLPERAAEDLPKAFDALQAEGIELAMITTGLTSLSDPTARPILNTAAKLKVPYWKLGYYRYRDLSKLEDTLRDVKREVEGLAAESKRAGIRGGFHNHSGTYVGAAMWDHWWVLRDTDPQAIGFYFDPCHATIEGGDAGWQLGFQRLAGRIHMVAIKDFYWEKQGSEWKVRMCPLGEGMVNFPKFFQMLAASGFAGPISLHVEYEIDGPTESAKRQKELAAIQKDYSYMKAQVEKAFGRIG
;
A
#
# COMPACT_ATOMS: atom_id res chain seq x y z
N MET A 1 -13.23 69.11 0.64
CA MET A 1 -14.53 68.69 1.15
C MET A 1 -14.80 67.27 0.64
N LEU A 2 -14.56 66.24 1.45
CA LEU A 2 -14.85 64.85 1.12
C LEU A 2 -16.22 64.50 1.75
N THR A 3 -17.21 64.31 0.90
CA THR A 3 -18.56 63.91 1.35
C THR A 3 -18.55 62.39 1.64
N ASN A 4 -18.63 62.07 2.91
CA ASN A 4 -18.78 60.69 3.41
C ASN A 4 -20.26 60.32 3.28
N ASN A 5 -20.61 59.46 2.31
CA ASN A 5 -21.99 58.96 2.14
C ASN A 5 -22.11 57.58 2.83
N PRO A 6 -22.83 57.42 3.92
CA PRO A 6 -22.97 56.16 4.63
C PRO A 6 -23.85 55.21 3.82
N ARG A 7 -23.30 54.06 3.44
CA ARG A 7 -24.06 52.96 2.81
C ARG A 7 -25.18 52.48 3.73
N THR A 8 -26.38 52.33 3.21
CA THR A 8 -27.54 51.89 3.96
C THR A 8 -27.43 50.39 4.32
N ARG A 9 -28.07 49.96 5.44
CA ARG A 9 -28.11 48.56 5.86
C ARG A 9 -28.61 47.60 4.75
N ARG A 10 -29.41 48.10 3.81
CA ARG A 10 -29.93 47.33 2.68
C ARG A 10 -28.86 47.03 1.62
N GLU A 11 -27.94 47.96 1.39
CA GLU A 11 -26.81 47.75 0.45
C GLU A 11 -25.74 46.82 1.01
N VAL A 12 -25.56 46.80 2.34
CA VAL A 12 -24.68 45.85 3.01
C VAL A 12 -25.26 44.44 2.97
N LEU A 13 -26.57 44.27 3.07
CA LEU A 13 -27.24 42.97 3.00
C LEU A 13 -27.29 42.42 1.56
N LEU A 14 -27.39 43.26 0.53
CA LEU A 14 -27.33 42.82 -0.87
C LEU A 14 -25.90 42.46 -1.29
N GLY A 15 -24.87 43.11 -0.75
CA GLY A 15 -23.46 42.74 -0.96
C GLY A 15 -23.09 41.40 -0.30
N ALA A 16 -23.68 41.06 0.84
CA ALA A 16 -23.49 39.78 1.53
C ALA A 16 -24.17 38.60 0.83
N ALA A 17 -25.32 38.84 0.15
CA ALA A 17 -26.03 37.80 -0.57
C ALA A 17 -25.33 37.39 -1.90
N ALA A 18 -24.55 38.29 -2.52
CA ALA A 18 -23.80 38.00 -3.75
C ALA A 18 -22.50 37.22 -3.48
N SER A 19 -21.97 37.24 -2.25
CA SER A 19 -20.73 36.54 -1.87
C SER A 19 -20.96 35.10 -1.38
N LEU A 20 -22.19 34.67 -1.20
CA LEU A 20 -22.57 33.32 -0.73
C LEU A 20 -22.89 32.34 -1.86
N ALA A 21 -22.83 32.78 -3.13
CA ALA A 21 -23.10 31.92 -4.30
C ALA A 21 -21.85 31.25 -4.88
N ALA A 22 -20.66 31.47 -4.31
CA ALA A 22 -19.49 30.62 -4.58
C ALA A 22 -19.46 29.47 -3.56
N ALA A 23 -20.52 28.68 -3.47
CA ALA A 23 -20.48 27.38 -2.83
C ALA A 23 -19.46 26.55 -3.61
N SER A 24 -18.30 26.34 -3.01
CA SER A 24 -17.31 25.37 -3.47
C SER A 24 -18.04 24.06 -3.72
N ALA A 25 -18.26 23.72 -4.97
CA ALA A 25 -18.75 22.40 -5.33
C ALA A 25 -17.77 21.40 -4.72
N LEU A 26 -18.22 20.68 -3.72
CA LEU A 26 -17.52 19.48 -3.27
C LEU A 26 -17.26 18.68 -4.54
N PRO A 27 -16.03 18.15 -4.73
CA PRO A 27 -15.77 17.28 -5.88
C PRO A 27 -16.84 16.19 -5.85
N ALA A 28 -17.54 16.04 -6.99
CA ALA A 28 -18.54 14.99 -7.16
C ALA A 28 -17.91 13.67 -6.70
N ALA A 29 -18.67 12.89 -5.95
CA ALA A 29 -18.26 11.53 -5.64
C ALA A 29 -17.83 10.87 -6.95
N PRO A 30 -16.69 10.15 -6.97
CA PRO A 30 -16.24 9.52 -8.19
C PRO A 30 -17.38 8.66 -8.75
N ASP A 31 -17.62 8.78 -10.06
CA ASP A 31 -18.56 7.93 -10.78
C ASP A 31 -18.39 6.50 -10.31
N ASN A 32 -19.46 5.90 -9.80
CA ASN A 32 -19.50 4.56 -9.25
C ASN A 32 -19.29 3.54 -10.39
N LYS A 33 -18.08 3.50 -10.99
CA LYS A 33 -17.67 2.36 -11.78
C LYS A 33 -17.63 1.16 -10.85
N PRO A 34 -18.23 0.02 -11.21
CA PRO A 34 -18.09 -1.18 -10.39
C PRO A 34 -16.61 -1.42 -10.15
N ALA A 35 -16.24 -1.57 -8.88
CA ALA A 35 -14.87 -1.84 -8.48
C ALA A 35 -14.37 -3.06 -9.28
N GLY A 36 -13.22 -2.93 -9.93
CA GLY A 36 -12.55 -4.09 -10.51
C GLY A 36 -12.29 -5.12 -9.42
N LYS A 37 -12.23 -6.40 -9.77
CA LYS A 37 -11.89 -7.42 -8.79
C LYS A 37 -10.42 -7.28 -8.40
N PRO A 38 -10.07 -7.15 -7.10
CA PRO A 38 -8.69 -7.05 -6.68
C PRO A 38 -7.94 -8.37 -6.90
N ALA A 39 -6.67 -8.30 -7.32
CA ALA A 39 -5.80 -9.47 -7.40
C ALA A 39 -5.27 -9.82 -5.99
N LEU A 40 -5.51 -11.06 -5.54
CA LEU A 40 -4.96 -11.53 -4.27
C LEU A 40 -3.55 -12.08 -4.48
N CYS A 41 -2.59 -11.61 -3.69
CA CYS A 41 -1.19 -11.96 -3.81
C CYS A 41 -0.62 -12.48 -2.50
N LEU A 42 0.38 -13.36 -2.60
CA LEU A 42 1.28 -13.63 -1.46
C LEU A 42 2.53 -12.75 -1.59
N PHE A 43 2.93 -12.13 -0.48
CA PHE A 43 4.24 -11.48 -0.40
C PHE A 43 5.35 -12.56 -0.39
N SER A 44 6.14 -12.62 -1.44
CA SER A 44 7.12 -13.69 -1.66
C SER A 44 8.23 -13.76 -0.59
N LYS A 45 8.39 -12.70 0.22
CA LYS A 45 9.27 -12.67 1.40
C LYS A 45 9.06 -13.88 2.34
N HIS A 46 7.86 -14.45 2.36
CA HIS A 46 7.51 -15.58 3.24
C HIS A 46 8.00 -16.93 2.74
N LEU A 47 8.50 -16.99 1.51
CA LEU A 47 9.05 -18.20 0.88
C LEU A 47 10.44 -17.92 0.29
N PRO A 48 11.38 -17.32 1.05
CA PRO A 48 12.63 -16.76 0.52
C PRO A 48 13.60 -17.82 -0.01
N HIS A 49 13.42 -19.07 0.40
CA HIS A 49 14.26 -20.21 0.04
C HIS A 49 13.85 -20.87 -1.28
N LEU A 50 12.71 -20.48 -1.87
CA LEU A 50 12.23 -21.09 -3.12
C LEU A 50 12.80 -20.36 -4.33
N GLY A 51 13.29 -21.13 -5.31
CA GLY A 51 13.57 -20.59 -6.63
C GLY A 51 12.28 -20.27 -7.40
N TYR A 52 12.38 -19.55 -8.50
CA TYR A 52 11.21 -19.03 -9.24
C TYR A 52 10.17 -20.09 -9.61
N LYS A 53 10.62 -21.26 -10.08
CA LYS A 53 9.72 -22.37 -10.49
C LYS A 53 9.01 -22.99 -9.28
N ASP A 54 9.74 -23.20 -8.18
CA ASP A 54 9.16 -23.79 -6.98
C ASP A 54 8.25 -22.79 -6.27
N LEU A 55 8.58 -21.49 -6.26
CA LEU A 55 7.69 -20.43 -5.80
C LEU A 55 6.37 -20.42 -6.59
N ALA A 56 6.45 -20.43 -7.93
CA ALA A 56 5.27 -20.43 -8.78
C ALA A 56 4.37 -21.66 -8.55
N ARG A 57 4.97 -22.85 -8.46
CA ARG A 57 4.24 -24.10 -8.16
C ARG A 57 3.57 -24.04 -6.78
N THR A 58 4.31 -23.60 -5.76
CA THR A 58 3.79 -23.47 -4.38
C THR A 58 2.63 -22.48 -4.31
N LEU A 59 2.71 -21.34 -5.00
CA LEU A 59 1.59 -20.37 -5.08
C LEU A 59 0.36 -20.98 -5.71
N ARG A 60 0.51 -21.73 -6.81
CA ARG A 60 -0.60 -22.46 -7.45
C ARG A 60 -1.22 -23.48 -6.50
N GLU A 61 -0.39 -24.28 -5.81
CA GLU A 61 -0.86 -25.29 -4.85
C GLU A 61 -1.62 -24.67 -3.66
N LEU A 62 -1.19 -23.49 -3.20
CA LEU A 62 -1.88 -22.69 -2.18
C LEU A 62 -3.11 -21.95 -2.73
N GLY A 63 -3.34 -21.95 -4.05
CA GLY A 63 -4.48 -21.33 -4.70
C GLY A 63 -4.39 -19.80 -4.85
N PHE A 64 -3.19 -19.21 -4.75
CA PHE A 64 -3.00 -17.79 -5.02
C PHE A 64 -3.05 -17.51 -6.52
N PRO A 65 -3.82 -16.51 -6.96
CA PRO A 65 -3.82 -16.07 -8.36
C PRO A 65 -2.62 -15.18 -8.71
N GLY A 66 -1.97 -14.57 -7.71
CA GLY A 66 -0.90 -13.61 -7.93
C GLY A 66 0.19 -13.61 -6.86
N VAL A 67 1.25 -12.88 -7.15
CA VAL A 67 2.39 -12.68 -6.25
C VAL A 67 2.79 -11.21 -6.16
N ASP A 68 3.21 -10.80 -4.96
CA ASP A 68 3.99 -9.60 -4.67
C ASP A 68 5.45 -10.03 -4.56
N LEU A 69 6.21 -9.85 -5.66
CA LEU A 69 7.56 -10.38 -5.79
C LEU A 69 8.60 -9.41 -5.20
N THR A 70 9.41 -9.90 -4.27
CA THR A 70 10.53 -9.11 -3.72
C THR A 70 11.61 -8.86 -4.78
N THR A 71 11.78 -7.58 -5.14
CA THR A 71 12.80 -7.07 -6.08
C THR A 71 13.67 -6.06 -5.35
N ARG A 72 14.46 -6.54 -4.41
CA ARG A 72 15.25 -5.74 -3.47
C ARG A 72 16.42 -6.56 -2.92
N ALA A 73 17.31 -5.94 -2.12
CA ALA A 73 18.32 -6.66 -1.37
C ALA A 73 17.67 -7.82 -0.57
N GLU A 74 18.31 -8.97 -0.57
CA GLU A 74 17.84 -10.21 0.06
C GLU A 74 16.46 -10.69 -0.45
N GLY A 75 16.00 -10.17 -1.59
CA GLY A 75 14.77 -10.60 -2.26
C GLY A 75 14.99 -11.71 -3.27
N HIS A 76 13.90 -12.19 -3.88
CA HIS A 76 13.97 -13.18 -4.96
C HIS A 76 14.71 -12.64 -6.19
N VAL A 77 14.55 -11.35 -6.47
CA VAL A 77 15.28 -10.65 -7.52
C VAL A 77 16.15 -9.58 -6.88
N LEU A 78 17.45 -9.63 -7.09
CA LEU A 78 18.36 -8.60 -6.61
C LEU A 78 18.26 -7.36 -7.49
N PRO A 79 18.36 -6.14 -6.93
CA PRO A 79 18.20 -4.89 -7.67
C PRO A 79 19.06 -4.77 -8.91
N GLU A 80 20.35 -5.10 -8.78
CA GLU A 80 21.36 -5.02 -9.83
C GLU A 80 21.16 -6.08 -10.93
N ARG A 81 20.38 -7.11 -10.66
CA ARG A 81 20.05 -8.19 -11.59
C ARG A 81 18.64 -8.12 -12.14
N ALA A 82 17.90 -7.09 -11.80
CA ALA A 82 16.48 -6.99 -12.15
C ALA A 82 16.22 -7.09 -13.67
N ALA A 83 17.08 -6.52 -14.49
CA ALA A 83 16.95 -6.59 -15.95
C ALA A 83 17.05 -8.02 -16.51
N GLU A 84 17.81 -8.91 -15.83
CA GLU A 84 18.04 -10.28 -16.26
C GLU A 84 17.11 -11.28 -15.57
N ASP A 85 16.87 -11.09 -14.27
CA ASP A 85 16.24 -12.11 -13.43
C ASP A 85 14.74 -11.89 -13.27
N LEU A 86 14.23 -10.64 -13.34
CA LEU A 86 12.79 -10.37 -13.30
C LEU A 86 12.05 -11.03 -14.48
N PRO A 87 12.55 -11.01 -15.74
CA PRO A 87 11.95 -11.78 -16.83
C PRO A 87 11.91 -13.30 -16.56
N LYS A 88 12.96 -13.88 -15.99
CA LYS A 88 12.99 -15.32 -15.66
C LYS A 88 11.97 -15.70 -14.58
N ALA A 89 11.82 -14.81 -13.56
CA ALA A 89 10.80 -14.99 -12.54
C ALA A 89 9.39 -14.87 -13.15
N PHE A 90 9.18 -13.88 -14.02
CA PHE A 90 7.92 -13.67 -14.74
C PHE A 90 7.54 -14.91 -15.57
N ASP A 91 8.47 -15.44 -16.37
CA ASP A 91 8.20 -16.62 -17.21
C ASP A 91 7.85 -17.85 -16.36
N ALA A 92 8.54 -18.05 -15.22
CA ALA A 92 8.25 -19.16 -14.31
C ALA A 92 6.85 -19.03 -13.66
N LEU A 93 6.44 -17.81 -13.29
CA LEU A 93 5.12 -17.52 -12.74
C LEU A 93 4.03 -17.76 -13.79
N GLN A 94 4.21 -17.23 -15.01
CA GLN A 94 3.26 -17.40 -16.11
C GLN A 94 3.06 -18.88 -16.49
N ALA A 95 4.13 -19.69 -16.45
CA ALA A 95 4.04 -21.12 -16.72
C ALA A 95 3.10 -21.87 -15.75
N GLU A 96 2.90 -21.36 -14.55
CA GLU A 96 2.00 -21.91 -13.54
C GLU A 96 0.67 -21.12 -13.43
N GLY A 97 0.44 -20.16 -14.31
CA GLY A 97 -0.76 -19.33 -14.32
C GLY A 97 -0.83 -18.29 -13.18
N ILE A 98 0.32 -17.93 -12.59
CA ILE A 98 0.42 -16.95 -11.51
C ILE A 98 0.70 -15.57 -12.09
N GLU A 99 -0.12 -14.58 -11.72
CA GLU A 99 0.09 -13.18 -12.10
C GLU A 99 1.23 -12.56 -11.27
N LEU A 100 2.19 -11.92 -11.94
CA LEU A 100 3.11 -11.00 -11.26
C LEU A 100 2.37 -9.66 -11.07
N ALA A 101 1.54 -9.60 -10.03
CA ALA A 101 0.63 -8.48 -9.81
C ALA A 101 1.34 -7.21 -9.36
N MET A 102 2.45 -7.34 -8.64
CA MET A 102 3.29 -6.24 -8.21
C MET A 102 4.70 -6.69 -7.83
N ILE A 103 5.62 -5.73 -7.76
CA ILE A 103 6.96 -5.92 -7.21
C ILE A 103 7.18 -5.05 -5.98
N THR A 104 7.78 -5.62 -4.93
CA THR A 104 8.23 -4.89 -3.75
C THR A 104 9.71 -4.55 -3.85
N THR A 105 10.02 -3.26 -3.94
CA THR A 105 11.39 -2.74 -4.09
C THR A 105 11.90 -2.06 -2.81
N GLY A 106 13.21 -1.75 -2.80
CA GLY A 106 13.86 -0.88 -1.82
C GLY A 106 14.08 0.56 -2.30
N LEU A 107 13.56 0.94 -3.46
CA LEU A 107 13.83 2.21 -4.11
C LEU A 107 13.25 3.39 -3.33
N THR A 108 14.12 4.32 -2.93
CA THR A 108 13.76 5.57 -2.25
C THR A 108 14.14 6.81 -3.05
N SER A 109 14.88 6.67 -4.14
CA SER A 109 15.34 7.76 -4.98
C SER A 109 15.52 7.31 -6.42
N LEU A 110 15.29 8.22 -7.36
CA LEU A 110 15.62 8.01 -8.77
C LEU A 110 17.14 8.10 -9.05
N SER A 111 17.91 8.60 -8.10
CA SER A 111 19.38 8.61 -8.17
C SER A 111 20.00 7.23 -7.90
N ASP A 112 19.22 6.27 -7.36
CA ASP A 112 19.63 4.88 -7.26
C ASP A 112 19.87 4.32 -8.68
N PRO A 113 21.08 3.81 -9.00
CA PRO A 113 21.39 3.30 -10.33
C PRO A 113 20.51 2.13 -10.77
N THR A 114 19.90 1.42 -9.83
CA THR A 114 18.99 0.29 -10.10
C THR A 114 17.55 0.72 -10.36
N ALA A 115 17.18 1.98 -10.05
CA ALA A 115 15.80 2.44 -10.14
C ALA A 115 15.23 2.31 -11.56
N ARG A 116 15.87 2.92 -12.57
CA ARG A 116 15.40 2.83 -13.95
C ARG A 116 15.45 1.41 -14.53
N PRO A 117 16.52 0.61 -14.34
CA PRO A 117 16.52 -0.80 -14.75
C PRO A 117 15.32 -1.58 -14.18
N ILE A 118 15.03 -1.49 -12.89
CA ILE A 118 13.89 -2.17 -12.25
C ILE A 118 12.57 -1.71 -12.88
N LEU A 119 12.29 -0.39 -12.87
CA LEU A 119 11.02 0.16 -13.31
C LEU A 119 10.77 -0.07 -14.81
N ASN A 120 11.80 0.08 -15.65
CA ASN A 120 11.69 -0.19 -17.08
C ASN A 120 11.46 -1.68 -17.38
N THR A 121 12.10 -2.58 -16.63
CA THR A 121 11.88 -4.02 -16.80
C THR A 121 10.47 -4.41 -16.37
N ALA A 122 10.00 -3.92 -15.22
CA ALA A 122 8.63 -4.11 -14.77
C ALA A 122 7.61 -3.62 -15.82
N ALA A 123 7.82 -2.43 -16.36
CA ALA A 123 6.97 -1.85 -17.43
C ALA A 123 6.94 -2.72 -18.69
N LYS A 124 8.11 -3.20 -19.17
CA LYS A 124 8.20 -4.11 -20.34
C LYS A 124 7.44 -5.40 -20.12
N LEU A 125 7.47 -5.94 -18.90
CA LEU A 125 6.73 -7.15 -18.50
C LEU A 125 5.25 -6.87 -18.19
N LYS A 126 4.80 -5.60 -18.30
CA LYS A 126 3.45 -5.16 -17.97
C LYS A 126 3.05 -5.40 -16.51
N VAL A 127 4.04 -5.39 -15.60
CA VAL A 127 3.77 -5.41 -14.16
C VAL A 127 3.23 -4.04 -13.75
N PRO A 128 1.96 -3.94 -13.31
CA PRO A 128 1.30 -2.65 -13.21
C PRO A 128 1.67 -1.86 -11.95
N TYR A 129 2.14 -2.55 -10.91
CA TYR A 129 2.37 -1.93 -9.60
C TYR A 129 3.74 -2.23 -9.02
N TRP A 130 4.28 -1.26 -8.29
CA TRP A 130 5.54 -1.42 -7.57
C TRP A 130 5.50 -0.67 -6.24
N LYS A 131 6.09 -1.24 -5.19
CA LYS A 131 6.17 -0.63 -3.86
C LYS A 131 7.51 0.10 -3.70
N LEU A 132 7.46 1.35 -3.19
CA LEU A 132 8.63 2.16 -2.83
C LEU A 132 9.38 1.55 -1.63
N GLY A 133 10.66 1.91 -1.47
CA GLY A 133 11.42 1.71 -0.25
C GLY A 133 10.86 2.51 0.93
N TYR A 134 11.45 2.33 2.10
CA TYR A 134 11.03 3.02 3.32
C TYR A 134 11.92 4.21 3.60
N TYR A 135 11.30 5.33 3.97
CA TYR A 135 11.96 6.49 4.54
C TYR A 135 11.83 6.50 6.07
N ARG A 136 12.80 7.04 6.78
CA ARG A 136 12.82 7.07 8.24
C ARG A 136 13.07 8.46 8.78
N TYR A 137 12.41 8.80 9.87
CA TYR A 137 12.80 9.90 10.74
C TYR A 137 14.01 9.46 11.59
N ARG A 138 15.20 9.89 11.19
CA ARG A 138 16.45 9.60 11.92
C ARG A 138 16.71 10.60 13.03
N ASP A 139 16.24 11.82 12.85
CA ASP A 139 16.36 12.93 13.77
C ASP A 139 15.00 13.61 13.91
N LEU A 140 14.37 13.43 15.06
CA LEU A 140 13.02 13.96 15.33
C LEU A 140 12.99 15.49 15.43
N SER A 141 14.13 16.16 15.60
CA SER A 141 14.21 17.62 15.54
C SER A 141 14.12 18.18 14.12
N LYS A 142 14.21 17.31 13.08
CA LYS A 142 14.22 17.66 11.65
C LYS A 142 13.07 17.02 10.87
N LEU A 143 11.90 16.88 11.50
CA LEU A 143 10.75 16.23 10.89
C LEU A 143 10.35 16.89 9.57
N GLU A 144 10.20 18.21 9.56
CA GLU A 144 9.79 18.95 8.36
C GLU A 144 10.85 18.93 7.24
N ASP A 145 12.15 18.98 7.59
CA ASP A 145 13.23 18.85 6.61
C ASP A 145 13.17 17.46 5.98
N THR A 146 13.03 16.42 6.80
CA THR A 146 12.88 15.04 6.31
C THR A 146 11.68 14.91 5.38
N LEU A 147 10.53 15.46 5.74
CA LEU A 147 9.34 15.41 4.87
C LEU A 147 9.57 16.13 3.54
N ARG A 148 10.23 17.30 3.54
CA ARG A 148 10.56 18.02 2.30
C ARG A 148 11.50 17.23 1.40
N ASP A 149 12.50 16.58 1.99
CA ASP A 149 13.45 15.74 1.25
C ASP A 149 12.74 14.52 0.65
N VAL A 150 11.94 13.80 1.45
CA VAL A 150 11.15 12.66 1.00
C VAL A 150 10.19 13.06 -0.13
N LYS A 151 9.53 14.22 -0.02
CA LYS A 151 8.65 14.72 -1.08
C LYS A 151 9.38 14.89 -2.41
N ARG A 152 10.58 15.49 -2.42
CA ARG A 152 11.39 15.64 -3.65
C ARG A 152 11.76 14.31 -4.28
N GLU A 153 12.17 13.32 -3.46
CA GLU A 153 12.50 11.99 -3.93
C GLU A 153 11.28 11.30 -4.54
N VAL A 154 10.13 11.39 -3.87
CA VAL A 154 8.87 10.80 -4.34
C VAL A 154 8.37 11.48 -5.61
N GLU A 155 8.54 12.80 -5.76
CA GLU A 155 8.22 13.53 -7.01
C GLU A 155 9.06 13.02 -8.19
N GLY A 156 10.36 12.76 -7.98
CA GLY A 156 11.24 12.15 -8.98
C GLY A 156 10.78 10.74 -9.39
N LEU A 157 10.47 9.91 -8.41
CA LEU A 157 9.95 8.56 -8.64
C LEU A 157 8.56 8.58 -9.32
N ALA A 158 7.71 9.57 -9.01
CA ALA A 158 6.41 9.76 -9.64
C ALA A 158 6.56 10.09 -11.14
N ALA A 159 7.47 11.00 -11.47
CA ALA A 159 7.75 11.34 -12.86
C ALA A 159 8.23 10.13 -13.68
N GLU A 160 9.11 9.30 -13.09
CA GLU A 160 9.59 8.07 -13.71
C GLU A 160 8.50 7.00 -13.85
N SER A 161 7.67 6.82 -12.82
CA SER A 161 6.51 5.91 -12.86
C SER A 161 5.54 6.29 -13.98
N LYS A 162 5.24 7.58 -14.11
CA LYS A 162 4.40 8.11 -15.19
C LYS A 162 5.02 7.84 -16.56
N ARG A 163 6.32 8.09 -16.71
CA ARG A 163 7.06 7.83 -17.95
C ARG A 163 7.02 6.35 -18.34
N ALA A 164 7.18 5.47 -17.34
CA ALA A 164 7.16 4.02 -17.53
C ALA A 164 5.74 3.42 -17.69
N GLY A 165 4.68 4.18 -17.36
CA GLY A 165 3.30 3.71 -17.44
C GLY A 165 2.94 2.70 -16.35
N ILE A 166 3.63 2.73 -15.19
CA ILE A 166 3.39 1.85 -14.03
C ILE A 166 3.05 2.70 -12.81
N ARG A 167 2.46 2.08 -11.77
CA ARG A 167 1.97 2.77 -10.57
C ARG A 167 2.80 2.43 -9.35
N GLY A 168 3.41 3.45 -8.75
CA GLY A 168 4.10 3.31 -7.48
C GLY A 168 3.14 3.37 -6.29
N GLY A 169 3.53 2.73 -5.17
CA GLY A 169 2.81 2.81 -3.91
C GLY A 169 3.74 3.09 -2.74
N PHE A 170 3.45 4.15 -1.99
CA PHE A 170 4.16 4.50 -0.77
C PHE A 170 3.47 3.82 0.42
N HIS A 171 4.18 2.93 1.10
CA HIS A 171 3.66 2.08 2.16
C HIS A 171 3.74 2.77 3.52
N ASN A 172 2.63 2.82 4.28
CA ASN A 172 2.66 3.23 5.67
C ASN A 172 3.25 2.12 6.55
N HIS A 173 4.11 2.52 7.49
CA HIS A 173 4.73 1.59 8.43
C HIS A 173 4.81 2.22 9.82
N SER A 174 4.44 1.48 10.86
CA SER A 174 4.50 1.92 12.25
C SER A 174 5.93 2.17 12.73
N GLY A 175 6.10 3.00 13.76
CA GLY A 175 7.39 3.40 14.32
C GLY A 175 7.95 4.66 13.67
N THR A 176 9.26 4.82 13.66
CA THR A 176 9.94 6.03 13.15
C THR A 176 10.04 6.11 11.63
N TYR A 177 9.06 5.57 10.93
CA TYR A 177 8.98 5.69 9.48
C TYR A 177 8.19 6.92 9.06
N VAL A 178 8.61 7.57 7.99
CA VAL A 178 7.79 8.57 7.31
C VAL A 178 6.54 7.85 6.77
N GLY A 179 5.39 8.32 7.21
CA GLY A 179 4.12 7.67 6.91
C GLY A 179 3.57 6.77 8.03
N ALA A 180 4.22 6.69 9.20
CA ALA A 180 3.61 6.16 10.41
C ALA A 180 2.38 7.01 10.76
N ALA A 181 2.55 8.32 10.87
CA ALA A 181 1.44 9.26 10.84
C ALA A 181 0.90 9.35 9.40
N MET A 182 -0.31 8.88 9.14
CA MET A 182 -0.87 8.81 7.78
C MET A 182 -0.99 10.17 7.07
N TRP A 183 -0.96 11.28 7.84
CA TRP A 183 -0.92 12.63 7.29
C TRP A 183 0.38 12.96 6.55
N ASP A 184 1.49 12.27 6.86
CA ASP A 184 2.76 12.38 6.13
C ASP A 184 2.56 11.97 4.66
N HIS A 185 1.84 10.85 4.42
CA HIS A 185 1.53 10.39 3.07
C HIS A 185 0.72 11.42 2.29
N TRP A 186 -0.31 12.00 2.92
CA TRP A 186 -1.07 13.05 2.25
C TRP A 186 -0.18 14.24 1.92
N TRP A 187 0.66 14.66 2.86
CA TRP A 187 1.53 15.81 2.68
C TRP A 187 2.56 15.58 1.56
N VAL A 188 3.16 14.40 1.51
CA VAL A 188 4.15 14.01 0.49
C VAL A 188 3.49 13.84 -0.88
N LEU A 189 2.32 13.19 -0.94
CA LEU A 189 1.71 12.78 -2.19
C LEU A 189 0.78 13.82 -2.83
N ARG A 190 0.26 14.80 -2.08
CA ARG A 190 -0.83 15.68 -2.53
C ARG A 190 -0.56 16.40 -3.85
N ASP A 191 0.70 16.72 -4.13
CA ASP A 191 1.10 17.48 -5.32
C ASP A 191 1.64 16.58 -6.46
N THR A 192 1.70 15.26 -6.26
CA THR A 192 2.09 14.28 -7.29
C THR A 192 0.89 13.82 -8.10
N ASP A 193 1.13 13.33 -9.32
CA ASP A 193 0.11 12.69 -10.14
C ASP A 193 -0.45 11.44 -9.42
N PRO A 194 -1.76 11.42 -9.09
CA PRO A 194 -2.36 10.30 -8.37
C PRO A 194 -2.38 8.98 -9.15
N GLN A 195 -2.14 8.99 -10.46
CA GLN A 195 -2.02 7.78 -11.27
C GLN A 195 -0.58 7.26 -11.30
N ALA A 196 0.41 8.10 -11.03
CA ALA A 196 1.81 7.71 -11.04
C ALA A 196 2.28 7.13 -9.71
N ILE A 197 2.02 7.85 -8.60
CA ILE A 197 2.29 7.36 -7.24
C ILE A 197 1.06 7.57 -6.36
N GLY A 198 0.65 6.49 -5.72
CA GLY A 198 -0.42 6.46 -4.74
C GLY A 198 0.05 5.87 -3.42
N PHE A 199 -0.90 5.31 -2.73
CA PHE A 199 -0.73 4.77 -1.40
C PHE A 199 -0.76 3.24 -1.42
N TYR A 200 0.18 2.61 -0.78
CA TYR A 200 0.16 1.20 -0.42
C TYR A 200 -0.32 1.10 1.01
N PHE A 201 -1.62 0.89 1.18
CA PHE A 201 -2.28 0.96 2.46
C PHE A 201 -2.11 -0.33 3.26
N ASP A 202 -1.63 -0.20 4.49
CA ASP A 202 -1.54 -1.28 5.47
C ASP A 202 -2.43 -0.95 6.68
N PRO A 203 -3.59 -1.60 6.83
CA PRO A 203 -4.51 -1.33 7.94
C PRO A 203 -3.94 -1.74 9.30
N CYS A 204 -3.01 -2.72 9.35
CA CYS A 204 -2.36 -3.12 10.59
C CYS A 204 -1.49 -1.96 11.12
N HIS A 205 -0.55 -1.46 10.32
CA HIS A 205 0.28 -0.33 10.73
C HIS A 205 -0.54 0.93 11.01
N ALA A 206 -1.59 1.18 10.22
CA ALA A 206 -2.48 2.32 10.44
C ALA A 206 -3.26 2.21 11.76
N THR A 207 -3.65 1.00 12.18
CA THR A 207 -4.32 0.75 13.47
C THR A 207 -3.33 0.86 14.64
N ILE A 208 -2.10 0.37 14.48
CA ILE A 208 -1.04 0.50 15.50
C ILE A 208 -0.82 1.98 15.88
N GLU A 209 -0.71 2.86 14.88
CA GLU A 209 -0.37 4.27 15.08
C GLU A 209 -1.60 5.16 15.34
N GLY A 210 -2.73 4.83 14.77
CA GLY A 210 -3.91 5.70 14.80
C GLY A 210 -5.09 5.19 15.62
N GLY A 211 -5.05 3.96 16.09
CA GLY A 211 -6.22 3.30 16.70
C GLY A 211 -7.39 3.21 15.73
N ASP A 212 -8.59 2.92 16.25
CA ASP A 212 -9.77 2.68 15.40
C ASP A 212 -10.19 3.91 14.59
N ALA A 213 -10.22 5.09 15.17
CA ALA A 213 -10.62 6.30 14.46
C ALA A 213 -9.53 6.79 13.50
N GLY A 214 -8.25 6.71 13.90
CA GLY A 214 -7.14 7.29 13.14
C GLY A 214 -6.93 6.60 11.78
N TRP A 215 -7.01 5.27 11.72
CA TRP A 215 -6.87 4.59 10.44
C TRP A 215 -8.03 4.91 9.48
N GLN A 216 -9.26 5.06 9.99
CA GLN A 216 -10.43 5.41 9.17
C GLN A 216 -10.30 6.82 8.58
N LEU A 217 -9.87 7.80 9.40
CA LEU A 217 -9.63 9.17 8.93
C LEU A 217 -8.56 9.22 7.85
N GLY A 218 -7.43 8.52 8.07
CA GLY A 218 -6.36 8.43 7.10
C GLY A 218 -6.81 7.74 5.81
N PHE A 219 -7.57 6.65 5.91
CA PHE A 219 -8.17 5.97 4.77
C PHE A 219 -9.04 6.93 3.94
N GLN A 220 -10.00 7.62 4.58
CA GLN A 220 -10.88 8.57 3.88
C GLN A 220 -10.10 9.69 3.17
N ARG A 221 -9.03 10.15 3.78
CA ARG A 221 -8.17 11.19 3.18
C ARG A 221 -7.43 10.71 1.93
N LEU A 222 -7.09 9.43 1.87
CA LEU A 222 -6.23 8.83 0.84
C LEU A 222 -6.96 7.87 -0.08
N ALA A 223 -8.26 7.59 0.15
CA ALA A 223 -9.04 6.55 -0.54
C ALA A 223 -8.91 6.59 -2.08
N GLY A 224 -8.99 7.78 -2.68
CA GLY A 224 -8.87 7.97 -4.13
C GLY A 224 -7.46 7.74 -4.71
N ARG A 225 -6.46 7.45 -3.85
CA ARG A 225 -5.06 7.23 -4.23
C ARG A 225 -4.52 5.89 -3.75
N ILE A 226 -5.35 5.00 -3.20
CA ILE A 226 -4.89 3.68 -2.78
C ILE A 226 -4.67 2.82 -4.03
N HIS A 227 -3.41 2.48 -4.29
CA HIS A 227 -3.00 1.64 -5.42
C HIS A 227 -2.86 0.17 -5.06
N MET A 228 -2.44 -0.13 -3.85
CA MET A 228 -2.15 -1.48 -3.34
C MET A 228 -2.52 -1.56 -1.87
N VAL A 229 -2.70 -2.78 -1.36
CA VAL A 229 -3.03 -3.04 0.04
C VAL A 229 -2.16 -4.18 0.57
N ALA A 230 -1.57 -4.01 1.76
CA ALA A 230 -0.95 -5.08 2.54
C ALA A 230 -1.89 -5.52 3.65
N ILE A 231 -1.99 -6.83 3.87
CA ILE A 231 -2.87 -7.41 4.90
C ILE A 231 -2.06 -8.25 5.85
N LYS A 232 -2.06 -7.86 7.12
CA LYS A 232 -1.54 -8.58 8.27
C LYS A 232 -2.27 -8.14 9.53
N ASP A 233 -2.15 -8.88 10.63
CA ASP A 233 -2.86 -8.61 11.88
C ASP A 233 -1.92 -8.56 13.07
N PHE A 234 -2.36 -7.93 14.15
CA PHE A 234 -1.59 -7.74 15.36
C PHE A 234 -2.49 -7.57 16.58
N TYR A 235 -1.89 -7.72 17.75
CA TYR A 235 -2.46 -7.26 19.03
C TYR A 235 -1.39 -6.60 19.90
N TRP A 236 -1.83 -5.80 20.86
CA TRP A 236 -0.95 -5.26 21.90
C TRP A 236 -0.81 -6.24 23.03
N GLU A 237 0.41 -6.69 23.31
CA GLU A 237 0.74 -7.54 24.43
C GLU A 237 1.39 -6.72 25.55
N LYS A 238 0.87 -6.88 26.78
CA LYS A 238 1.49 -6.27 27.96
C LYS A 238 2.64 -7.14 28.46
N GLN A 239 3.86 -6.63 28.42
CA GLN A 239 5.05 -7.28 28.93
C GLN A 239 5.63 -6.44 30.08
N GLY A 240 5.34 -6.82 31.34
CA GLY A 240 5.68 -6.01 32.50
C GLY A 240 4.96 -4.66 32.49
N SER A 241 5.72 -3.55 32.42
CA SER A 241 5.19 -2.19 32.32
C SER A 241 5.03 -1.71 30.86
N GLU A 242 5.52 -2.45 29.88
CA GLU A 242 5.52 -2.06 28.47
C GLU A 242 4.41 -2.73 27.68
N TRP A 243 3.93 -2.05 26.65
CA TRP A 243 3.07 -2.62 25.62
C TRP A 243 3.88 -2.86 24.34
N LYS A 244 3.81 -4.07 23.80
CA LYS A 244 4.51 -4.47 22.57
C LYS A 244 3.54 -4.95 21.51
N VAL A 245 3.82 -4.59 20.28
CA VAL A 245 3.10 -5.12 19.11
C VAL A 245 3.48 -6.60 18.95
N ARG A 246 2.47 -7.45 18.83
CA ARG A 246 2.63 -8.86 18.46
C ARG A 246 1.85 -9.12 17.19
N MET A 247 2.55 -9.62 16.18
CA MET A 247 1.89 -10.08 14.96
C MET A 247 1.18 -11.40 15.25
N CYS A 248 0.02 -11.62 14.62
CA CYS A 248 -0.80 -12.79 14.81
C CYS A 248 -1.50 -13.20 13.50
N PRO A 249 -2.10 -14.42 13.45
CA PRO A 249 -2.92 -14.83 12.32
C PRO A 249 -4.09 -13.88 12.05
N LEU A 250 -4.49 -13.76 10.78
CA LEU A 250 -5.58 -12.86 10.38
C LEU A 250 -6.89 -13.17 11.12
N GLY A 251 -7.51 -12.13 11.64
CA GLY A 251 -8.77 -12.22 12.39
C GLY A 251 -8.62 -12.60 13.88
N GLU A 252 -7.39 -12.82 14.34
CA GLU A 252 -7.08 -13.07 15.75
C GLU A 252 -6.56 -11.81 16.47
N GLY A 253 -6.40 -10.70 15.73
CA GLY A 253 -5.84 -9.45 16.21
C GLY A 253 -6.86 -8.32 16.33
N MET A 254 -6.35 -7.12 16.22
CA MET A 254 -7.09 -5.87 16.47
C MET A 254 -7.47 -5.12 15.18
N VAL A 255 -7.10 -5.61 14.00
CA VAL A 255 -7.48 -4.98 12.73
C VAL A 255 -8.94 -5.28 12.42
N ASN A 256 -9.75 -4.24 12.24
CA ASN A 256 -11.15 -4.39 11.85
C ASN A 256 -11.29 -4.68 10.34
N PHE A 257 -10.95 -5.88 9.90
CA PHE A 257 -11.00 -6.27 8.49
C PHE A 257 -12.38 -6.15 7.86
N PRO A 258 -13.49 -6.53 8.51
CA PRO A 258 -14.82 -6.33 7.93
C PRO A 258 -15.08 -4.86 7.54
N LYS A 259 -14.76 -3.94 8.43
CA LYS A 259 -14.91 -2.50 8.20
C LYS A 259 -13.94 -2.01 7.13
N PHE A 260 -12.68 -2.45 7.19
CA PHE A 260 -11.65 -2.06 6.23
C PHE A 260 -12.04 -2.46 4.81
N PHE A 261 -12.39 -3.74 4.58
CA PHE A 261 -12.75 -4.21 3.24
C PHE A 261 -14.04 -3.59 2.72
N GLN A 262 -15.03 -3.31 3.60
CA GLN A 262 -16.23 -2.56 3.23
C GLN A 262 -15.88 -1.16 2.69
N MET A 263 -15.01 -0.43 3.40
CA MET A 263 -14.55 0.90 2.98
C MET A 263 -13.72 0.83 1.70
N LEU A 264 -12.87 -0.19 1.57
CA LEU A 264 -12.02 -0.41 0.40
C LEU A 264 -12.86 -0.68 -0.85
N ALA A 265 -13.86 -1.54 -0.77
CA ALA A 265 -14.79 -1.81 -1.88
C ALA A 265 -15.59 -0.55 -2.26
N ALA A 266 -16.08 0.21 -1.27
CA ALA A 266 -16.80 1.46 -1.50
C ALA A 266 -15.94 2.55 -2.15
N SER A 267 -14.61 2.50 -2.02
CA SER A 267 -13.69 3.45 -2.65
C SER A 267 -13.44 3.20 -4.15
N GLY A 268 -13.97 2.10 -4.71
CA GLY A 268 -13.70 1.70 -6.09
C GLY A 268 -12.31 1.10 -6.32
N PHE A 269 -11.66 0.61 -5.25
CA PHE A 269 -10.35 -0.02 -5.32
C PHE A 269 -10.35 -1.26 -6.23
N ALA A 270 -9.30 -1.40 -7.06
CA ALA A 270 -9.13 -2.52 -7.99
C ALA A 270 -7.66 -2.99 -8.07
N GLY A 271 -6.82 -2.54 -7.17
CA GLY A 271 -5.40 -2.91 -7.11
C GLY A 271 -5.15 -4.26 -6.44
N PRO A 272 -3.88 -4.70 -6.34
CA PRO A 272 -3.53 -5.93 -5.66
C PRO A 272 -3.64 -5.81 -4.13
N ILE A 273 -4.01 -6.93 -3.51
CA ILE A 273 -4.05 -7.12 -2.05
C ILE A 273 -3.01 -8.18 -1.70
N SER A 274 -1.95 -7.80 -1.00
CA SER A 274 -0.81 -8.64 -0.65
C SER A 274 -0.93 -9.18 0.77
N LEU A 275 -0.93 -10.50 0.93
CA LEU A 275 -0.92 -11.19 2.22
C LEU A 275 0.48 -11.19 2.82
N HIS A 276 0.60 -10.75 4.06
CA HIS A 276 1.82 -10.73 4.86
C HIS A 276 1.66 -11.58 6.14
N VAL A 277 2.37 -12.70 6.22
CA VAL A 277 2.38 -13.59 7.37
C VAL A 277 3.62 -13.29 8.22
N GLU A 278 3.52 -12.29 9.10
CA GLU A 278 4.69 -11.74 9.83
C GLU A 278 4.78 -12.19 11.30
N TYR A 279 3.96 -13.12 11.75
CA TYR A 279 4.06 -13.71 13.08
C TYR A 279 5.05 -14.89 13.10
N GLU A 280 5.60 -15.16 14.29
CA GLU A 280 6.57 -16.22 14.50
C GLU A 280 5.94 -17.59 14.32
N ILE A 281 6.60 -18.44 13.55
CA ILE A 281 6.18 -19.83 13.31
C ILE A 281 7.37 -20.73 13.60
N ASP A 282 7.24 -21.55 14.66
CA ASP A 282 8.28 -22.45 15.10
C ASP A 282 8.00 -23.90 14.69
N GLY A 283 9.07 -24.68 14.53
CA GLY A 283 9.01 -26.10 14.27
C GLY A 283 10.23 -26.84 14.84
N PRO A 284 10.08 -28.11 15.23
CA PRO A 284 11.20 -28.91 15.78
C PRO A 284 12.31 -29.19 14.74
N THR A 285 12.00 -29.07 13.46
CA THR A 285 12.91 -29.20 12.34
C THR A 285 12.56 -28.17 11.27
N GLU A 286 13.50 -27.84 10.39
CA GLU A 286 13.25 -26.95 9.24
C GLU A 286 12.08 -27.44 8.36
N SER A 287 11.97 -28.75 8.12
CA SER A 287 10.86 -29.33 7.37
C SER A 287 9.52 -29.13 8.06
N ALA A 288 9.45 -29.39 9.39
CA ALA A 288 8.23 -29.17 10.16
C ALA A 288 7.85 -27.68 10.24
N LYS A 289 8.83 -26.79 10.37
CA LYS A 289 8.63 -25.34 10.33
C LYS A 289 8.03 -24.91 8.99
N ARG A 290 8.61 -25.34 7.87
CA ARG A 290 8.09 -25.04 6.52
C ARG A 290 6.67 -25.53 6.29
N GLN A 291 6.33 -26.74 6.79
CA GLN A 291 4.96 -27.23 6.72
C GLN A 291 3.98 -26.34 7.48
N LYS A 292 4.38 -25.88 8.67
CA LYS A 292 3.57 -24.96 9.47
C LYS A 292 3.46 -23.57 8.80
N GLU A 293 4.52 -23.07 8.18
CA GLU A 293 4.50 -21.82 7.40
C GLU A 293 3.49 -21.91 6.24
N LEU A 294 3.50 -22.99 5.47
CA LEU A 294 2.54 -23.19 4.38
C LEU A 294 1.09 -23.31 4.92
N ALA A 295 0.90 -24.02 6.03
CA ALA A 295 -0.41 -24.13 6.66
C ALA A 295 -0.92 -22.77 7.20
N ALA A 296 -0.03 -21.96 7.76
CA ALA A 296 -0.34 -20.60 8.23
C ALA A 296 -0.71 -19.68 7.05
N ILE A 297 0.07 -19.71 5.98
CA ILE A 297 -0.23 -18.96 4.74
C ILE A 297 -1.61 -19.37 4.19
N GLN A 298 -1.92 -20.67 4.13
CA GLN A 298 -3.21 -21.18 3.64
C GLN A 298 -4.38 -20.74 4.53
N LYS A 299 -4.20 -20.76 5.86
CA LYS A 299 -5.21 -20.28 6.82
C LYS A 299 -5.51 -18.81 6.61
N ASP A 300 -4.48 -17.97 6.58
CA ASP A 300 -4.63 -16.53 6.43
C ASP A 300 -5.15 -16.15 5.05
N TYR A 301 -4.72 -16.85 3.99
CA TYR A 301 -5.28 -16.66 2.66
C TYR A 301 -6.78 -16.95 2.61
N SER A 302 -7.21 -18.06 3.23
CA SER A 302 -8.64 -18.41 3.28
C SER A 302 -9.46 -17.35 3.99
N TYR A 303 -8.94 -16.81 5.11
CA TYR A 303 -9.58 -15.70 5.82
C TYR A 303 -9.65 -14.43 4.96
N MET A 304 -8.52 -14.01 4.40
CA MET A 304 -8.46 -12.83 3.53
C MET A 304 -9.41 -12.93 2.35
N LYS A 305 -9.40 -14.07 1.65
CA LYS A 305 -10.29 -14.34 0.51
C LYS A 305 -11.76 -14.20 0.91
N ALA A 306 -12.16 -14.80 2.03
CA ALA A 306 -13.54 -14.72 2.52
C ALA A 306 -13.96 -13.27 2.83
N GLN A 307 -13.09 -12.46 3.45
CA GLN A 307 -13.38 -11.05 3.72
C GLN A 307 -13.51 -10.22 2.42
N VAL A 308 -12.60 -10.45 1.46
CA VAL A 308 -12.65 -9.77 0.16
C VAL A 308 -13.90 -10.16 -0.61
N GLU A 309 -14.24 -11.45 -0.69
CA GLU A 309 -15.46 -11.92 -1.37
C GLU A 309 -16.74 -11.36 -0.75
N LYS A 310 -16.77 -11.19 0.57
CA LYS A 310 -17.90 -10.56 1.27
C LYS A 310 -18.07 -9.09 0.88
N ALA A 311 -16.97 -8.36 0.66
CA ALA A 311 -17.00 -6.93 0.37
C ALA A 311 -17.13 -6.60 -1.13
N PHE A 312 -16.46 -7.37 -1.99
CA PHE A 312 -16.36 -7.12 -3.45
C PHE A 312 -17.22 -8.06 -4.30
N GLY A 313 -17.87 -9.06 -3.70
CA GLY A 313 -18.47 -10.17 -4.42
C GLY A 313 -17.42 -11.26 -4.78
N ARG A 314 -17.91 -12.41 -5.34
CA ARG A 314 -17.03 -13.54 -5.68
C ARG A 314 -15.88 -13.09 -6.57
N ILE A 315 -14.66 -13.29 -6.11
CA ILE A 315 -13.44 -13.22 -6.91
C ILE A 315 -13.22 -14.63 -7.47
N GLY A 316 -13.25 -14.72 -8.79
CA GLY A 316 -13.20 -16.01 -9.53
C GLY A 316 -11.89 -16.75 -9.33
#